data_1b94c0720b8875add59041087038cb24
#
_entry.id   1b94c0720b8875add59041087038cb24
#
_cell.length_a   1.000
_cell.length_b   1.000
_cell.length_c   1.000
_cell.angle_alpha   90.00
_cell.angle_beta   90.00
_cell.angle_gamma   90.00
#
_symmetry.space_group_name_H-M   'P 1'
#
loop_
_entity.id
_entity.type
_entity.pdbx_description
1 polymer ?
#
loop_
_entity_poly.entity_id
_entity_poly.type
_entity_poly.pdbx_seq_one_letter_code
_entity_poly.pdbx_strand_id
1 'polypeptide(L)'
;MPTDARLLLLDRDAVEPALEAAQVTAAVREAFVLHSQRAGRVFPVVREKLHTGGVFGIKSGDVACQALLGFKAAGFWPGNRALGGEPHQATVALFDPATGRPLCIMDGNAITTARTGAAGGLGLQLLARRDSTRICVFGTGVQARVQLDYALGLLPQRCTVRYVNVSGEPDPGFESAFRERCTIGVARDRNDAVADSDVVITATPGGGALFDADAVRPGTHLTCVGADTAGKRELPAGVLERARIVVDDHDQARSIGECQWAPDLPRTEIGDILAGTASVDRAPHEITVFDMTGLALQDLTVARFLYRQALENGTGISIPWPW
;
A
#
# COMPACT_ATOMS: atom_id res chain seq x y z
N MET A 1 -28.48 -31.46 -8.06
CA MET A 1 -27.79 -30.16 -7.85
C MET A 1 -26.61 -30.43 -6.95
N PRO A 2 -25.41 -29.92 -7.20
CA PRO A 2 -24.31 -30.16 -6.27
C PRO A 2 -24.63 -29.48 -4.94
N THR A 3 -24.95 -30.27 -3.95
CA THR A 3 -25.25 -29.85 -2.58
C THR A 3 -23.98 -29.65 -1.75
N ASP A 4 -22.80 -29.77 -2.38
CA ASP A 4 -21.51 -29.73 -1.71
C ASP A 4 -20.86 -28.36 -1.87
N ALA A 5 -21.50 -27.32 -1.31
CA ALA A 5 -20.93 -26.01 -1.19
C ALA A 5 -19.84 -26.05 -0.12
N ARG A 6 -18.67 -25.49 -0.42
CA ARG A 6 -17.54 -25.44 0.50
C ARG A 6 -17.02 -24.02 0.64
N LEU A 7 -16.58 -23.69 1.85
CA LEU A 7 -15.85 -22.46 2.18
C LEU A 7 -14.40 -22.83 2.48
N LEU A 8 -13.46 -22.18 1.81
CA LEU A 8 -12.03 -22.33 2.09
C LEU A 8 -11.58 -21.30 3.11
N LEU A 9 -10.84 -21.73 4.12
CA LEU A 9 -10.21 -20.88 5.12
C LEU A 9 -8.68 -20.92 4.90
N LEU A 10 -8.06 -19.74 4.75
CA LEU A 10 -6.62 -19.58 4.62
C LEU A 10 -6.14 -18.68 5.77
N ASP A 11 -5.49 -19.27 6.73
CA ASP A 11 -4.85 -18.54 7.83
C ASP A 11 -3.53 -17.91 7.37
N ARG A 12 -2.85 -17.25 8.30
CA ARG A 12 -1.58 -16.59 8.04
C ARG A 12 -0.50 -17.56 7.51
N ASP A 13 -0.45 -18.77 8.09
CA ASP A 13 0.58 -19.77 7.74
C ASP A 13 0.36 -20.32 6.32
N ALA A 14 -0.88 -20.31 5.83
CA ALA A 14 -1.21 -20.65 4.45
C ALA A 14 -0.98 -19.49 3.47
N VAL A 15 -1.25 -18.24 3.91
CA VAL A 15 -1.19 -17.03 3.06
C VAL A 15 0.25 -16.53 2.89
N GLU A 16 0.98 -16.35 3.98
CA GLU A 16 2.27 -15.63 3.96
C GLU A 16 3.33 -16.29 3.06
N PRO A 17 3.53 -17.63 3.07
CA PRO A 17 4.49 -18.27 2.17
C PRO A 17 4.12 -18.23 0.69
N ALA A 18 2.83 -18.04 0.38
CA ALA A 18 2.31 -17.98 -0.98
C ALA A 18 2.41 -16.58 -1.63
N LEU A 19 2.79 -15.55 -0.85
CA LEU A 19 2.90 -14.16 -1.31
C LEU A 19 4.26 -13.88 -1.97
N GLU A 20 4.49 -14.48 -3.14
CA GLU A 20 5.69 -14.20 -3.94
C GLU A 20 5.65 -12.77 -4.50
N ALA A 21 6.71 -11.98 -4.27
CA ALA A 21 6.76 -10.56 -4.63
C ALA A 21 6.44 -10.28 -6.11
N ALA A 22 6.92 -11.12 -7.03
CA ALA A 22 6.67 -10.96 -8.47
C ALA A 22 5.17 -11.15 -8.81
N GLN A 23 4.54 -12.16 -8.22
CA GLN A 23 3.12 -12.48 -8.46
C GLN A 23 2.21 -11.45 -7.81
N VAL A 24 2.53 -11.00 -6.59
CA VAL A 24 1.83 -9.91 -5.90
C VAL A 24 1.92 -8.62 -6.72
N THR A 25 3.11 -8.28 -7.23
CA THR A 25 3.31 -7.10 -8.07
C THR A 25 2.49 -7.18 -9.37
N ALA A 26 2.42 -8.35 -10.00
CA ALA A 26 1.60 -8.57 -11.19
C ALA A 26 0.09 -8.39 -10.88
N ALA A 27 -0.39 -8.96 -9.77
CA ALA A 27 -1.78 -8.81 -9.34
C ALA A 27 -2.15 -7.36 -8.98
N VAL A 28 -1.26 -6.63 -8.31
CA VAL A 28 -1.47 -5.20 -7.99
C VAL A 28 -1.44 -4.34 -9.25
N ARG A 29 -0.53 -4.61 -10.20
CA ARG A 29 -0.52 -3.97 -11.52
C ARG A 29 -1.84 -4.19 -12.25
N GLU A 30 -2.34 -5.42 -12.28
CA GLU A 30 -3.64 -5.76 -12.86
C GLU A 30 -4.78 -4.96 -12.20
N ALA A 31 -4.78 -4.87 -10.85
CA ALA A 31 -5.78 -4.10 -10.11
C ALA A 31 -5.83 -2.63 -10.52
N PHE A 32 -4.68 -1.98 -10.66
CA PHE A 32 -4.59 -0.60 -11.10
C PHE A 32 -5.12 -0.40 -12.53
N VAL A 33 -4.74 -1.28 -13.45
CA VAL A 33 -5.21 -1.23 -14.85
C VAL A 33 -6.72 -1.45 -14.93
N LEU A 34 -7.26 -2.45 -14.23
CA LEU A 34 -8.69 -2.72 -14.17
C LEU A 34 -9.48 -1.53 -13.60
N HIS A 35 -8.91 -0.86 -12.60
CA HIS A 35 -9.52 0.32 -12.00
C HIS A 35 -9.58 1.50 -12.98
N SER A 36 -8.46 1.90 -13.57
CA SER A 36 -8.40 3.05 -14.48
C SER A 36 -9.22 2.83 -15.76
N GLN A 37 -9.26 1.59 -16.26
CA GLN A 37 -10.08 1.21 -17.40
C GLN A 37 -11.57 1.05 -17.08
N ARG A 38 -11.98 1.23 -15.80
CA ARG A 38 -13.36 1.02 -15.32
C ARG A 38 -13.87 -0.41 -15.57
N ALA A 39 -12.97 -1.37 -15.73
CA ALA A 39 -13.26 -2.80 -15.85
C ALA A 39 -13.46 -3.48 -14.47
N GLY A 40 -12.97 -2.85 -13.42
CA GLY A 40 -13.23 -3.19 -12.02
C GLY A 40 -13.88 -2.04 -11.27
N ARG A 41 -14.80 -2.35 -10.36
CA ARG A 41 -15.53 -1.35 -9.56
C ARG A 41 -15.06 -1.38 -8.13
N VAL A 42 -14.84 -0.21 -7.56
CA VAL A 42 -14.64 0.00 -6.13
C VAL A 42 -15.96 0.51 -5.54
N PHE A 43 -16.43 -0.11 -4.47
CA PHE A 43 -17.64 0.32 -3.78
C PHE A 43 -17.31 1.36 -2.72
N PRO A 44 -18.32 2.14 -2.24
CA PRO A 44 -18.11 3.14 -1.20
C PRO A 44 -17.41 2.55 0.03
N VAL A 45 -16.37 3.23 0.50
CA VAL A 45 -15.59 2.80 1.67
C VAL A 45 -16.41 3.03 2.94
N VAL A 46 -16.53 2.02 3.76
CA VAL A 46 -17.03 2.15 5.14
C VAL A 46 -15.83 2.38 6.06
N ARG A 47 -15.92 3.39 6.93
CA ARG A 47 -14.89 3.63 7.95
C ARG A 47 -15.51 4.29 9.16
N GLU A 48 -15.43 3.59 10.31
CA GLU A 48 -16.08 3.98 11.54
C GLU A 48 -15.09 4.01 12.70
N LYS A 49 -15.20 5.05 13.53
CA LYS A 49 -14.51 5.11 14.83
C LYS A 49 -15.34 4.36 15.86
N LEU A 50 -14.69 3.44 16.57
CA LEU A 50 -15.35 2.64 17.60
C LEU A 50 -15.20 3.30 18.98
N HIS A 51 -16.20 3.11 19.84
CA HIS A 51 -16.15 3.58 21.23
C HIS A 51 -14.99 2.95 22.04
N THR A 52 -14.44 1.83 21.58
CA THR A 52 -13.25 1.18 22.15
C THR A 52 -11.93 1.84 21.76
N GLY A 53 -11.95 2.94 21.00
CA GLY A 53 -10.77 3.64 20.51
C GLY A 53 -10.16 3.05 19.24
N GLY A 54 -10.73 1.95 18.71
CA GLY A 54 -10.34 1.39 17.42
C GLY A 54 -11.00 2.10 16.24
N VAL A 55 -10.48 1.84 15.04
CA VAL A 55 -11.09 2.22 13.76
C VAL A 55 -11.35 0.95 12.98
N PHE A 56 -12.56 0.79 12.45
CA PHE A 56 -12.95 -0.33 11.60
C PHE A 56 -13.40 0.18 10.23
N GLY A 57 -13.06 -0.53 9.17
CA GLY A 57 -13.48 -0.18 7.83
C GLY A 57 -13.63 -1.38 6.91
N ILE A 58 -14.37 -1.17 5.82
CA ILE A 58 -14.55 -2.15 4.75
C ILE A 58 -14.22 -1.48 3.42
N LYS A 59 -13.35 -2.12 2.66
CA LYS A 59 -13.09 -1.83 1.25
C LYS A 59 -13.57 -3.02 0.44
N SER A 60 -14.46 -2.78 -0.53
CA SER A 60 -15.10 -3.82 -1.33
C SER A 60 -15.17 -3.44 -2.79
N GLY A 61 -15.37 -4.41 -3.65
CA GLY A 61 -15.45 -4.19 -5.08
C GLY A 61 -15.69 -5.48 -5.85
N ASP A 62 -15.81 -5.36 -7.17
CA ASP A 62 -15.95 -6.46 -8.08
C ASP A 62 -15.17 -6.25 -9.39
N VAL A 63 -14.92 -7.35 -10.09
CA VAL A 63 -14.38 -7.38 -11.45
C VAL A 63 -15.19 -8.41 -12.23
N ALA A 64 -16.20 -7.95 -12.98
CA ALA A 64 -17.18 -8.81 -13.64
C ALA A 64 -16.53 -9.82 -14.61
N CYS A 65 -15.57 -9.37 -15.44
CA CYS A 65 -14.89 -10.25 -16.41
C CYS A 65 -14.01 -11.34 -15.75
N GLN A 66 -13.79 -11.25 -14.45
CA GLN A 66 -13.00 -12.23 -13.69
C GLN A 66 -13.85 -13.04 -12.70
N ALA A 67 -15.16 -12.81 -12.68
CA ALA A 67 -16.07 -13.35 -11.66
C ALA A 67 -15.53 -13.12 -10.23
N LEU A 68 -14.96 -11.95 -9.98
CA LEU A 68 -14.36 -11.57 -8.72
C LEU A 68 -15.29 -10.61 -7.97
N LEU A 69 -15.67 -10.98 -6.76
CA LEU A 69 -16.44 -10.16 -5.83
C LEU A 69 -15.89 -10.40 -4.43
N GLY A 70 -15.70 -9.33 -3.66
CA GLY A 70 -15.22 -9.49 -2.30
C GLY A 70 -15.05 -8.21 -1.54
N PHE A 71 -14.54 -8.36 -0.33
CA PHE A 71 -14.17 -7.24 0.51
C PHE A 71 -12.97 -7.56 1.39
N LYS A 72 -12.31 -6.50 1.86
CA LYS A 72 -11.44 -6.54 3.02
C LYS A 72 -12.09 -5.76 4.16
N ALA A 73 -12.34 -6.44 5.27
CA ALA A 73 -12.62 -5.81 6.56
C ALA A 73 -11.29 -5.59 7.28
N ALA A 74 -10.94 -4.34 7.61
CA ALA A 74 -9.67 -4.01 8.24
C ALA A 74 -9.83 -2.86 9.22
N GLY A 75 -8.91 -2.78 10.19
CA GLY A 75 -8.93 -1.71 11.14
C GLY A 75 -7.66 -1.59 11.96
N PHE A 76 -7.66 -0.63 12.86
CA PHE A 76 -6.52 -0.34 13.72
C PHE A 76 -6.95 -0.19 15.17
N TRP A 77 -6.40 -1.02 16.03
CA TRP A 77 -6.66 -1.05 17.49
C TRP A 77 -5.34 -0.85 18.22
N PRO A 78 -5.02 0.40 18.63
CA PRO A 78 -3.74 0.70 19.30
C PRO A 78 -3.49 -0.13 20.56
N GLY A 79 -4.53 -0.48 21.28
CA GLY A 79 -4.48 -1.27 22.52
C GLY A 79 -4.02 -2.73 22.33
N ASN A 80 -4.07 -3.27 21.10
CA ASN A 80 -3.65 -4.66 20.87
C ASN A 80 -2.18 -4.93 21.21
N ARG A 81 -1.32 -3.90 21.11
CA ARG A 81 0.09 -4.03 21.52
C ARG A 81 0.25 -4.45 22.98
N ALA A 82 -0.59 -3.90 23.88
CA ALA A 82 -0.58 -4.26 25.30
C ALA A 82 -1.06 -5.71 25.54
N LEU A 83 -1.78 -6.28 24.57
CA LEU A 83 -2.24 -7.68 24.59
C LEU A 83 -1.30 -8.63 23.85
N GLY A 84 -0.16 -8.15 23.36
CA GLY A 84 0.79 -8.94 22.54
C GLY A 84 0.33 -9.15 21.09
N GLY A 85 -0.72 -8.45 20.63
CA GLY A 85 -1.28 -8.56 19.29
C GLY A 85 -0.87 -7.40 18.37
N GLU A 86 -1.04 -7.60 17.07
CA GLU A 86 -0.82 -6.55 16.07
C GLU A 86 -1.95 -5.51 16.14
N PRO A 87 -1.63 -4.20 16.10
CA PRO A 87 -2.65 -3.15 16.09
C PRO A 87 -3.53 -3.17 14.84
N HIS A 88 -2.96 -3.49 13.69
CA HIS A 88 -3.72 -3.68 12.45
C HIS A 88 -4.26 -5.09 12.40
N GLN A 89 -5.56 -5.21 12.10
CA GLN A 89 -6.24 -6.48 11.90
C GLN A 89 -7.01 -6.40 10.59
N ALA A 90 -6.90 -7.44 9.76
CA ALA A 90 -7.59 -7.50 8.49
C ALA A 90 -8.01 -8.92 8.13
N THR A 91 -9.17 -9.02 7.48
CA THR A 91 -9.71 -10.26 6.91
C THR A 91 -10.19 -9.95 5.49
N VAL A 92 -9.85 -10.81 4.52
CA VAL A 92 -10.38 -10.74 3.16
C VAL A 92 -11.38 -11.86 2.94
N ALA A 93 -12.52 -11.56 2.32
CA ALA A 93 -13.52 -12.54 1.92
C ALA A 93 -13.83 -12.42 0.44
N LEU A 94 -13.89 -13.57 -0.25
CA LEU A 94 -14.28 -13.70 -1.65
C LEU A 94 -15.63 -14.40 -1.76
N PHE A 95 -16.43 -13.97 -2.72
CA PHE A 95 -17.79 -14.47 -2.98
C PHE A 95 -17.96 -14.81 -4.46
N ASP A 96 -18.79 -15.78 -4.74
CA ASP A 96 -19.30 -16.04 -6.08
C ASP A 96 -20.30 -14.94 -6.47
N PRO A 97 -20.01 -14.09 -7.47
CA PRO A 97 -20.91 -12.99 -7.83
C PRO A 97 -22.24 -13.45 -8.43
N ALA A 98 -22.35 -14.69 -8.92
CA ALA A 98 -23.59 -15.22 -9.49
C ALA A 98 -24.58 -15.69 -8.41
N THR A 99 -24.09 -16.11 -7.26
CA THR A 99 -24.89 -16.77 -6.22
C THR A 99 -24.82 -16.08 -4.86
N GLY A 100 -23.83 -15.20 -4.64
CA GLY A 100 -23.56 -14.59 -3.34
C GLY A 100 -22.92 -15.53 -2.33
N ARG A 101 -22.59 -16.76 -2.73
CA ARG A 101 -21.98 -17.75 -1.85
C ARG A 101 -20.55 -17.35 -1.48
N PRO A 102 -20.15 -17.44 -0.20
CA PRO A 102 -18.76 -17.25 0.18
C PRO A 102 -17.89 -18.38 -0.38
N LEU A 103 -16.76 -18.02 -0.95
CA LEU A 103 -15.78 -18.93 -1.54
C LEU A 103 -14.58 -19.13 -0.63
N CYS A 104 -14.09 -18.04 -0.06
CA CYS A 104 -12.87 -18.05 0.75
C CYS A 104 -12.88 -16.93 1.78
N ILE A 105 -12.33 -17.23 2.96
CA ILE A 105 -11.96 -16.24 3.98
C ILE A 105 -10.47 -16.43 4.26
N MET A 106 -9.71 -15.33 4.28
CA MET A 106 -8.25 -15.41 4.44
C MET A 106 -7.66 -14.29 5.30
N ASP A 107 -6.48 -14.55 5.83
CA ASP A 107 -5.70 -13.53 6.53
C ASP A 107 -5.48 -12.31 5.63
N GLY A 108 -5.90 -11.15 6.09
CA GLY A 108 -5.79 -9.90 5.36
C GLY A 108 -4.56 -9.06 5.75
N ASN A 109 -3.88 -9.38 6.86
CA ASN A 109 -2.70 -8.62 7.30
C ASN A 109 -1.52 -8.83 6.36
N ALA A 110 -1.20 -10.10 6.05
CA ALA A 110 -0.14 -10.45 5.12
C ALA A 110 -0.43 -9.90 3.72
N ILE A 111 -1.67 -10.06 3.22
CA ILE A 111 -2.12 -9.49 1.94
C ILE A 111 -1.94 -7.98 1.92
N THR A 112 -2.43 -7.27 2.96
CA THR A 112 -2.32 -5.80 3.05
C THR A 112 -0.87 -5.34 3.01
N THR A 113 0.03 -6.04 3.71
CA THR A 113 1.45 -5.71 3.73
C THR A 113 2.06 -5.89 2.34
N ALA A 114 1.91 -7.07 1.74
CA ALA A 114 2.50 -7.40 0.45
C ALA A 114 1.98 -6.52 -0.69
N ARG A 115 0.63 -6.33 -0.79
CA ARG A 115 0.05 -5.51 -1.87
C ARG A 115 0.42 -4.03 -1.75
N THR A 116 0.61 -3.52 -0.51
CA THR A 116 1.00 -2.11 -0.31
C THR A 116 2.46 -1.89 -0.69
N GLY A 117 3.35 -2.82 -0.35
CA GLY A 117 4.73 -2.82 -0.83
C GLY A 117 4.82 -2.85 -2.35
N ALA A 118 4.07 -3.76 -2.99
CA ALA A 118 4.03 -3.88 -4.44
C ALA A 118 3.50 -2.60 -5.12
N ALA A 119 2.48 -1.95 -4.54
CA ALA A 119 1.94 -0.70 -5.07
C ALA A 119 2.99 0.42 -5.03
N GLY A 120 3.67 0.61 -3.88
CA GLY A 120 4.75 1.60 -3.79
C GLY A 120 5.94 1.27 -4.69
N GLY A 121 6.27 -0.02 -4.83
CA GLY A 121 7.29 -0.49 -5.76
C GLY A 121 6.98 -0.13 -7.22
N LEU A 122 5.73 -0.31 -7.66
CA LEU A 122 5.29 0.11 -9.00
C LEU A 122 5.39 1.63 -9.18
N GLY A 123 4.97 2.41 -8.18
CA GLY A 123 5.13 3.87 -8.19
C GLY A 123 6.59 4.29 -8.27
N LEU A 124 7.45 3.70 -7.45
CA LEU A 124 8.90 3.96 -7.46
C LEU A 124 9.51 3.64 -8.83
N GLN A 125 9.17 2.49 -9.42
CA GLN A 125 9.69 2.06 -10.72
C GLN A 125 9.33 3.04 -11.85
N LEU A 126 8.14 3.63 -11.80
CA LEU A 126 7.63 4.56 -12.81
C LEU A 126 8.11 5.99 -12.59
N LEU A 127 8.27 6.41 -11.34
CA LEU A 127 8.36 7.82 -10.96
C LEU A 127 9.70 8.21 -10.36
N ALA A 128 10.47 7.31 -9.78
CA ALA A 128 11.80 7.63 -9.27
C ALA A 128 12.83 7.70 -10.40
N ARG A 129 13.91 8.43 -10.19
CA ARG A 129 15.05 8.39 -11.08
C ARG A 129 15.76 7.05 -10.99
N ARG A 130 16.23 6.54 -12.11
CA ARG A 130 16.93 5.24 -12.17
C ARG A 130 18.27 5.23 -11.44
N ASP A 131 18.88 6.40 -11.26
CA ASP A 131 20.15 6.62 -10.55
C ASP A 131 19.98 6.95 -9.07
N SER A 132 18.77 6.83 -8.53
CA SER A 132 18.46 7.07 -7.11
C SER A 132 19.24 6.12 -6.21
N THR A 133 19.91 6.68 -5.19
CA THR A 133 20.73 5.90 -4.23
C THR A 133 20.53 6.35 -2.79
N ARG A 134 19.83 7.46 -2.55
CA ARG A 134 19.61 8.02 -1.21
C ARG A 134 18.13 8.01 -0.89
N ILE A 135 17.79 7.34 0.20
CA ILE A 135 16.41 7.14 0.62
C ILE A 135 16.21 7.72 2.02
N CYS A 136 15.18 8.54 2.19
CA CYS A 136 14.66 8.92 3.50
C CYS A 136 13.36 8.17 3.79
N VAL A 137 13.24 7.55 4.98
CA VAL A 137 12.04 6.81 5.39
C VAL A 137 11.48 7.40 6.67
N PHE A 138 10.24 7.84 6.65
CA PHE A 138 9.51 8.26 7.84
C PHE A 138 8.68 7.11 8.39
N GLY A 139 9.02 6.67 9.61
CA GLY A 139 8.48 5.49 10.28
C GLY A 139 9.40 4.28 10.19
N THR A 140 9.22 3.33 11.13
CA THR A 140 9.94 2.04 11.20
C THR A 140 8.99 0.84 11.34
N GLY A 141 7.68 1.10 11.14
CA GLY A 141 6.63 0.08 11.21
C GLY A 141 6.57 -0.84 9.99
N VAL A 142 5.58 -1.73 9.96
CA VAL A 142 5.38 -2.74 8.91
C VAL A 142 5.37 -2.11 7.51
N GLN A 143 4.64 -1.01 7.32
CA GLN A 143 4.56 -0.36 6.01
C GLN A 143 5.89 0.27 5.58
N ALA A 144 6.60 0.94 6.49
CA ALA A 144 7.93 1.48 6.20
C ALA A 144 8.91 0.36 5.80
N ARG A 145 8.85 -0.79 6.48
CA ARG A 145 9.71 -1.96 6.18
C ARG A 145 9.44 -2.51 4.79
N VAL A 146 8.19 -2.78 4.43
CA VAL A 146 7.87 -3.36 3.14
C VAL A 146 8.14 -2.39 1.98
N GLN A 147 7.90 -1.09 2.17
CA GLN A 147 8.24 -0.06 1.17
C GLN A 147 9.75 0.02 0.94
N LEU A 148 10.53 0.02 2.02
CA LEU A 148 12.00 0.02 1.91
C LEU A 148 12.51 -1.27 1.27
N ASP A 149 11.91 -2.42 1.58
CA ASP A 149 12.26 -3.71 0.98
C ASP A 149 12.11 -3.69 -0.54
N TYR A 150 10.96 -3.22 -1.04
CA TYR A 150 10.72 -3.04 -2.47
C TYR A 150 11.66 -2.01 -3.10
N ALA A 151 11.93 -0.89 -2.43
CA ALA A 151 12.84 0.13 -2.94
C ALA A 151 14.26 -0.42 -3.13
N LEU A 152 14.78 -1.14 -2.14
CA LEU A 152 16.11 -1.78 -2.20
C LEU A 152 16.19 -2.93 -3.21
N GLY A 153 15.05 -3.55 -3.57
CA GLY A 153 14.99 -4.57 -4.61
C GLY A 153 14.97 -4.01 -6.04
N LEU A 154 14.47 -2.78 -6.19
CA LEU A 154 14.29 -2.12 -7.48
C LEU A 154 15.44 -1.18 -7.87
N LEU A 155 16.09 -0.57 -6.89
CA LEU A 155 17.20 0.35 -7.13
C LEU A 155 18.51 -0.42 -7.39
N PRO A 156 19.27 -0.06 -8.45
CA PRO A 156 20.35 -0.89 -8.97
C PRO A 156 21.64 -0.84 -8.15
N GLN A 157 21.74 0.08 -7.19
CA GLN A 157 22.99 0.34 -6.44
C GLN A 157 22.75 0.21 -4.94
N ARG A 158 23.82 -0.02 -4.19
CA ARG A 158 23.75 -0.01 -2.73
C ARG A 158 23.35 1.37 -2.23
N CYS A 159 22.16 1.46 -1.64
CA CYS A 159 21.58 2.69 -1.17
C CYS A 159 22.13 3.13 0.20
N THR A 160 22.10 4.44 0.44
CA THR A 160 22.17 5.02 1.77
C THR A 160 20.76 5.36 2.23
N VAL A 161 20.38 4.84 3.38
CA VAL A 161 19.06 5.03 3.99
C VAL A 161 19.18 5.85 5.26
N ARG A 162 18.41 6.93 5.35
CA ARG A 162 18.17 7.68 6.58
C ARG A 162 16.72 7.46 6.98
N TYR A 163 16.47 7.09 8.24
CA TYR A 163 15.10 6.97 8.71
C TYR A 163 14.82 7.92 9.86
N VAL A 164 13.57 8.36 9.94
CA VAL A 164 13.04 9.23 11.00
C VAL A 164 11.98 8.44 11.75
N ASN A 165 12.13 8.34 13.06
CA ASN A 165 11.13 7.76 13.96
C ASN A 165 10.75 8.75 15.06
N VAL A 166 9.73 8.42 15.84
CA VAL A 166 9.21 9.32 16.89
C VAL A 166 10.21 9.52 18.03
N SER A 167 11.02 8.52 18.34
CA SER A 167 11.99 8.59 19.44
C SER A 167 13.22 9.43 19.10
N GLY A 168 13.58 9.56 17.81
CA GLY A 168 14.86 10.12 17.38
C GLY A 168 16.07 9.23 17.67
N GLU A 169 15.85 8.06 18.28
CA GLU A 169 16.89 7.12 18.65
C GLU A 169 17.00 5.98 17.62
N PRO A 170 18.17 5.32 17.51
CA PRO A 170 18.33 4.14 16.66
C PRO A 170 17.28 3.06 16.96
N ASP A 171 16.74 2.45 15.91
CA ASP A 171 15.86 1.27 15.97
C ASP A 171 16.66 0.03 15.52
N PRO A 172 17.25 -0.74 16.47
CA PRO A 172 18.10 -1.89 16.13
C PRO A 172 17.36 -2.96 15.33
N GLY A 173 16.04 -3.12 15.56
CA GLY A 173 15.23 -4.09 14.85
C GLY A 173 14.96 -3.65 13.39
N PHE A 174 14.85 -2.36 13.15
CA PHE A 174 14.74 -1.82 11.79
C PHE A 174 16.10 -1.89 11.07
N GLU A 175 17.16 -1.44 11.71
CA GLU A 175 18.50 -1.44 11.11
C GLU A 175 19.01 -2.86 10.80
N SER A 176 18.79 -3.82 11.70
CA SER A 176 19.25 -5.20 11.50
C SER A 176 18.61 -5.89 10.31
N ALA A 177 17.37 -5.51 9.97
CA ALA A 177 16.65 -6.07 8.82
C ALA A 177 17.28 -5.66 7.47
N PHE A 178 18.00 -4.52 7.42
CA PHE A 178 18.45 -3.94 6.14
C PHE A 178 19.95 -3.68 6.02
N ARG A 179 20.73 -3.77 7.10
CA ARG A 179 22.17 -3.43 7.12
C ARG A 179 23.04 -4.21 6.12
N GLU A 180 22.63 -5.40 5.73
CA GLU A 180 23.36 -6.19 4.73
C GLU A 180 23.13 -5.69 3.29
N ARG A 181 22.01 -5.00 3.06
CA ARG A 181 21.57 -4.53 1.76
C ARG A 181 21.86 -3.04 1.52
N CYS A 182 21.96 -2.25 2.57
CA CYS A 182 22.19 -0.81 2.48
C CYS A 182 23.00 -0.29 3.66
N THR A 183 23.49 0.96 3.55
CA THR A 183 23.98 1.72 4.69
C THR A 183 22.76 2.40 5.33
N ILE A 184 22.44 2.08 6.58
CA ILE A 184 21.22 2.56 7.23
C ILE A 184 21.54 3.19 8.59
N GLY A 185 20.82 4.26 8.94
CA GLY A 185 20.90 4.89 10.24
C GLY A 185 19.83 5.94 10.47
N VAL A 186 19.59 6.26 11.76
CA VAL A 186 18.63 7.28 12.16
C VAL A 186 19.09 8.67 11.69
N ALA A 187 18.16 9.48 11.19
CA ALA A 187 18.42 10.86 10.81
C ALA A 187 18.52 11.75 12.05
N ARG A 188 19.53 12.62 12.11
CA ARG A 188 19.67 13.64 13.17
C ARG A 188 18.71 14.80 12.96
N ASP A 189 18.59 15.25 11.72
CA ASP A 189 17.65 16.26 11.28
C ASP A 189 16.81 15.72 10.12
N ARG A 190 15.50 15.91 10.20
CA ARG A 190 14.55 15.39 9.21
C ARG A 190 14.59 16.17 7.89
N ASN A 191 14.82 17.50 7.95
CA ASN A 191 14.89 18.34 6.76
C ASN A 191 16.17 18.06 5.97
N ASP A 192 17.30 17.91 6.67
CA ASP A 192 18.57 17.51 6.05
C ASP A 192 18.45 16.13 5.41
N ALA A 193 17.78 15.18 6.09
CA ALA A 193 17.56 13.84 5.54
C ALA A 193 16.73 13.85 4.26
N VAL A 194 15.68 14.68 4.20
CA VAL A 194 14.87 14.87 2.98
C VAL A 194 15.69 15.57 1.90
N ALA A 195 16.42 16.64 2.23
CA ALA A 195 17.20 17.43 1.28
C ALA A 195 18.31 16.63 0.60
N ASP A 196 18.86 15.63 1.31
CA ASP A 196 19.89 14.73 0.80
C ASP A 196 19.33 13.52 0.06
N SER A 197 18.00 13.37 -0.05
CA SER A 197 17.38 12.15 -0.58
C SER A 197 16.87 12.29 -2.02
N ASP A 198 17.03 11.21 -2.78
CA ASP A 198 16.45 11.03 -4.11
C ASP A 198 15.02 10.46 -4.01
N VAL A 199 14.76 9.68 -2.95
CA VAL A 199 13.48 9.04 -2.67
C VAL A 199 13.10 9.30 -1.21
N VAL A 200 11.87 9.74 -0.98
CA VAL A 200 11.28 9.91 0.35
C VAL A 200 10.06 9.00 0.48
N ILE A 201 10.04 8.17 1.51
CA ILE A 201 8.93 7.28 1.84
C ILE A 201 8.29 7.77 3.13
N THR A 202 6.99 8.10 3.12
CA THR A 202 6.25 8.46 4.32
C THR A 202 5.26 7.36 4.68
N ALA A 203 5.45 6.75 5.85
CA ALA A 203 4.64 5.62 6.33
C ALA A 203 4.39 5.72 7.84
N THR A 204 3.84 6.86 8.25
CA THR A 204 3.52 7.19 9.65
C THR A 204 2.01 7.15 9.91
N PRO A 205 1.55 7.28 11.14
CA PRO A 205 0.12 7.45 11.44
C PRO A 205 -0.53 8.72 10.85
N GLY A 206 0.23 9.63 10.22
CA GLY A 206 -0.32 10.80 9.53
C GLY A 206 -0.82 11.91 10.46
N GLY A 207 -0.02 12.28 11.44
CA GLY A 207 -0.38 13.29 12.45
C GLY A 207 -0.11 14.76 12.06
N GLY A 208 0.38 15.01 10.85
CA GLY A 208 0.76 16.35 10.35
C GLY A 208 2.00 16.31 9.46
N ALA A 209 2.40 17.46 8.96
CA ALA A 209 3.59 17.59 8.12
C ALA A 209 4.85 17.06 8.83
N LEU A 210 5.60 16.21 8.13
CA LEU A 210 6.76 15.51 8.69
C LEU A 210 8.07 16.30 8.55
N PHE A 211 8.13 17.21 7.60
CA PHE A 211 9.31 18.02 7.24
C PHE A 211 8.86 19.35 6.64
N ASP A 212 9.80 20.25 6.32
CA ASP A 212 9.51 21.52 5.68
C ASP A 212 9.48 21.37 4.15
N ALA A 213 8.60 22.10 3.47
CA ALA A 213 8.44 21.98 2.02
C ALA A 213 9.74 22.27 1.25
N ASP A 214 10.53 23.23 1.72
CA ASP A 214 11.79 23.64 1.08
C ASP A 214 12.91 22.59 1.20
N ALA A 215 12.73 21.59 2.05
CA ALA A 215 13.64 20.44 2.11
C ALA A 215 13.55 19.56 0.87
N VAL A 216 12.38 19.52 0.18
CA VAL A 216 12.20 18.71 -1.02
C VAL A 216 12.92 19.34 -2.21
N ARG A 217 13.96 18.70 -2.70
CA ARG A 217 14.80 19.19 -3.80
C ARG A 217 14.24 18.78 -5.16
N PRO A 218 14.60 19.52 -6.23
CA PRO A 218 14.32 19.10 -7.59
C PRO A 218 14.81 17.67 -7.86
N GLY A 219 13.98 16.84 -8.50
CA GLY A 219 14.31 15.48 -8.84
C GLY A 219 13.98 14.44 -7.75
N THR A 220 13.45 14.84 -6.59
CA THR A 220 13.00 13.91 -5.54
C THR A 220 11.70 13.21 -5.92
N HIS A 221 11.61 11.92 -5.62
CA HIS A 221 10.38 11.13 -5.65
C HIS A 221 9.85 10.92 -4.22
N LEU A 222 8.54 11.12 -4.00
CA LEU A 222 7.89 10.89 -2.71
C LEU A 222 6.83 9.78 -2.87
N THR A 223 6.95 8.71 -2.07
CA THR A 223 5.92 7.66 -1.92
C THR A 223 5.17 7.89 -0.62
N CYS A 224 3.91 8.29 -0.70
CA CYS A 224 3.07 8.65 0.44
C CYS A 224 2.11 7.53 0.79
N VAL A 225 2.25 6.92 1.97
CA VAL A 225 1.52 5.73 2.39
C VAL A 225 0.62 5.99 3.61
N GLY A 226 1.01 6.92 4.48
CA GLY A 226 0.36 7.08 5.77
C GLY A 226 -0.93 7.89 5.76
N ALA A 227 -1.14 8.77 4.75
CA ALA A 227 -2.36 9.55 4.59
C ALA A 227 -3.43 8.73 3.84
N ASP A 228 -4.13 7.84 4.55
CA ASP A 228 -5.15 6.93 4.01
C ASP A 228 -6.55 7.14 4.60
N THR A 229 -6.76 8.27 5.29
CA THR A 229 -7.99 8.59 6.01
C THR A 229 -8.19 10.10 6.01
N ALA A 230 -9.45 10.56 6.00
CA ALA A 230 -9.77 11.98 6.07
C ALA A 230 -9.13 12.65 7.30
N GLY A 231 -8.48 13.79 7.07
CA GLY A 231 -7.77 14.57 8.07
C GLY A 231 -6.32 14.13 8.36
N LYS A 232 -5.86 12.99 7.83
CA LYS A 232 -4.45 12.60 7.91
C LYS A 232 -3.60 13.42 6.93
N ARG A 233 -2.36 13.66 7.34
CA ARG A 233 -1.38 14.39 6.55
C ARG A 233 0.03 13.97 6.92
N GLU A 234 0.91 13.90 5.93
CA GLU A 234 2.35 13.67 6.09
C GLU A 234 3.17 14.73 5.34
N LEU A 235 2.67 15.18 4.18
CA LEU A 235 3.34 16.19 3.38
C LEU A 235 3.05 17.62 3.88
N PRO A 236 4.05 18.51 3.88
CA PRO A 236 3.84 19.94 4.12
C PRO A 236 3.11 20.62 2.95
N ALA A 237 2.45 21.73 3.21
CA ALA A 237 1.88 22.59 2.18
C ALA A 237 2.99 23.06 1.22
N GLY A 238 2.65 23.21 -0.06
CA GLY A 238 3.57 23.65 -1.10
C GLY A 238 4.36 22.54 -1.81
N VAL A 239 4.31 21.28 -1.34
CA VAL A 239 4.97 20.17 -2.03
C VAL A 239 4.15 19.71 -3.24
N LEU A 240 2.86 19.51 -3.07
CA LEU A 240 1.98 19.03 -4.14
C LEU A 240 1.91 20.01 -5.31
N GLU A 241 1.94 21.32 -5.02
CA GLU A 241 1.91 22.40 -6.03
C GLU A 241 3.15 22.42 -6.93
N ARG A 242 4.26 21.81 -6.49
CA ARG A 242 5.53 21.75 -7.23
C ARG A 242 5.79 20.36 -7.85
N ALA A 243 4.88 19.41 -7.63
CA ALA A 243 5.12 18.03 -8.00
C ALA A 243 4.20 17.57 -9.14
N ARG A 244 4.68 16.61 -9.91
CA ARG A 244 3.81 15.75 -10.70
C ARG A 244 3.15 14.76 -9.75
N ILE A 245 1.84 14.79 -9.67
CA ILE A 245 1.05 13.95 -8.77
C ILE A 245 0.52 12.74 -9.52
N VAL A 246 0.81 11.56 -8.98
CA VAL A 246 0.23 10.29 -9.40
C VAL A 246 -0.54 9.72 -8.21
N VAL A 247 -1.70 9.14 -8.47
CA VAL A 247 -2.60 8.61 -7.44
C VAL A 247 -3.02 7.18 -7.80
N ASP A 248 -3.49 6.43 -6.82
CA ASP A 248 -4.13 5.15 -7.07
C ASP A 248 -5.60 5.27 -7.49
N ASP A 249 -6.29 6.32 -7.01
CA ASP A 249 -7.67 6.66 -7.36
C ASP A 249 -7.91 8.17 -7.18
N HIS A 250 -8.52 8.80 -8.18
CA HIS A 250 -8.79 10.23 -8.17
C HIS A 250 -9.69 10.67 -7.01
N ASP A 251 -10.77 9.95 -6.76
CA ASP A 251 -11.79 10.33 -5.78
C ASP A 251 -11.34 10.04 -4.34
N GLN A 252 -10.67 8.89 -4.14
CA GLN A 252 -10.10 8.57 -2.82
C GLN A 252 -8.98 9.54 -2.45
N ALA A 253 -8.06 9.86 -3.36
CA ALA A 253 -6.97 10.80 -3.10
C ALA A 253 -7.49 12.19 -2.67
N ARG A 254 -8.59 12.66 -3.31
CA ARG A 254 -9.23 13.93 -2.93
C ARG A 254 -9.87 13.93 -1.55
N SER A 255 -10.25 12.78 -1.04
CA SER A 255 -11.02 12.67 0.21
C SER A 255 -10.21 12.14 1.38
N ILE A 256 -9.20 11.30 1.14
CA ILE A 256 -8.47 10.59 2.20
C ILE A 256 -6.96 10.52 2.00
N GLY A 257 -6.41 10.89 0.82
CA GLY A 257 -4.99 10.94 0.51
C GLY A 257 -4.35 12.28 0.87
N GLU A 258 -3.08 12.47 0.50
CA GLU A 258 -2.41 13.77 0.59
C GLU A 258 -3.11 14.82 -0.27
N CYS A 259 -3.70 14.42 -1.40
CA CYS A 259 -4.43 15.31 -2.31
C CYS A 259 -5.70 15.91 -1.70
N GLN A 260 -6.20 15.42 -0.54
CA GLN A 260 -7.30 16.09 0.17
C GLN A 260 -6.96 17.54 0.56
N TRP A 261 -5.65 17.86 0.70
CA TRP A 261 -5.16 19.19 1.06
C TRP A 261 -4.92 20.10 -0.14
N ALA A 262 -4.98 19.53 -1.37
CA ALA A 262 -4.86 20.25 -2.64
C ALA A 262 -5.78 19.61 -3.71
N PRO A 263 -7.11 19.59 -3.50
CA PRO A 263 -8.05 18.76 -4.26
C PRO A 263 -8.21 19.16 -5.73
N ASP A 264 -7.82 20.38 -6.08
CA ASP A 264 -7.98 20.91 -7.45
C ASP A 264 -6.73 20.75 -8.32
N LEU A 265 -5.60 20.28 -7.74
CA LEU A 265 -4.39 20.05 -8.52
C LEU A 265 -4.57 18.89 -9.51
N PRO A 266 -3.98 19.01 -10.72
CA PRO A 266 -4.01 17.94 -11.71
C PRO A 266 -3.24 16.72 -11.20
N ARG A 267 -3.78 15.53 -11.47
CA ARG A 267 -3.18 14.25 -11.08
C ARG A 267 -3.50 13.18 -12.10
N THR A 268 -2.70 12.14 -12.15
CA THR A 268 -2.85 11.00 -13.07
C THR A 268 -3.04 9.72 -12.25
N GLU A 269 -3.97 8.86 -12.63
CA GLU A 269 -4.05 7.52 -12.03
C GLU A 269 -2.87 6.66 -12.50
N ILE A 270 -2.23 5.95 -11.57
CA ILE A 270 -1.12 5.06 -11.91
C ILE A 270 -1.55 3.96 -12.90
N GLY A 271 -2.82 3.56 -12.85
CA GLY A 271 -3.41 2.59 -13.76
C GLY A 271 -3.37 3.03 -15.23
N ASP A 272 -3.58 4.33 -15.49
CA ASP A 272 -3.50 4.89 -16.85
C ASP A 272 -2.07 4.81 -17.40
N ILE A 273 -1.07 5.06 -16.55
CA ILE A 273 0.34 4.94 -16.91
C ILE A 273 0.68 3.48 -17.20
N LEU A 274 0.24 2.56 -16.35
CA LEU A 274 0.47 1.12 -16.50
C LEU A 274 -0.24 0.51 -17.70
N ALA A 275 -1.39 1.08 -18.11
CA ALA A 275 -2.14 0.71 -19.29
C ALA A 275 -1.59 1.35 -20.59
N GLY A 276 -0.69 2.34 -20.46
CA GLY A 276 -0.13 3.07 -21.61
C GLY A 276 -1.09 4.14 -22.20
N THR A 277 -2.16 4.49 -21.48
CA THR A 277 -3.10 5.57 -21.87
C THR A 277 -2.63 6.95 -21.41
N ALA A 278 -1.75 6.98 -20.40
CA ALA A 278 -1.01 8.17 -19.99
C ALA A 278 0.51 7.89 -20.01
N SER A 279 1.30 8.92 -20.29
CA SER A 279 2.77 8.81 -20.26
C SER A 279 3.33 9.55 -19.05
N VAL A 280 4.40 9.00 -18.47
CA VAL A 280 5.25 9.70 -17.51
C VAL A 280 6.59 9.94 -18.19
N ASP A 281 6.66 11.03 -18.95
CA ASP A 281 7.93 11.56 -19.42
C ASP A 281 8.48 12.51 -18.33
N ARG A 282 9.19 11.89 -17.36
CA ARG A 282 9.69 12.59 -16.20
C ARG A 282 10.97 13.35 -16.50
N ALA A 283 10.94 14.67 -16.33
CA ALA A 283 12.17 15.46 -16.40
C ALA A 283 13.09 15.18 -15.17
N PRO A 284 14.42 15.18 -15.33
CA PRO A 284 15.35 14.86 -14.25
C PRO A 284 15.19 15.69 -12.98
N HIS A 285 14.77 16.95 -13.13
CA HIS A 285 14.56 17.89 -12.03
C HIS A 285 13.12 17.89 -11.47
N GLU A 286 12.20 17.15 -12.09
CA GLU A 286 10.80 17.13 -11.67
C GLU A 286 10.63 16.40 -10.33
N ILE A 287 9.93 17.01 -9.39
CA ILE A 287 9.47 16.37 -8.17
C ILE A 287 8.27 15.50 -8.53
N THR A 288 8.23 14.27 -8.06
CA THR A 288 7.10 13.36 -8.28
C THR A 288 6.55 12.86 -6.95
N VAL A 289 5.23 12.79 -6.84
CA VAL A 289 4.51 12.26 -5.68
C VAL A 289 3.62 11.11 -6.12
N PHE A 290 3.72 9.99 -5.42
CA PHE A 290 2.74 8.91 -5.51
C PHE A 290 1.92 8.88 -4.22
N ASP A 291 0.68 9.36 -4.29
CA ASP A 291 -0.28 9.41 -3.17
C ASP A 291 -1.11 8.12 -3.17
N MET A 292 -0.89 7.28 -2.15
CA MET A 292 -1.41 5.92 -2.07
C MET A 292 -2.49 5.81 -0.99
N THR A 293 -3.74 5.67 -1.41
CA THR A 293 -4.87 5.48 -0.49
C THR A 293 -5.28 4.01 -0.34
N GLY A 294 -4.88 3.17 -1.29
CA GLY A 294 -5.17 1.72 -1.34
C GLY A 294 -6.56 1.39 -1.89
N LEU A 295 -6.61 0.63 -2.96
CA LEU A 295 -7.85 0.18 -3.59
C LEU A 295 -8.31 -1.18 -3.05
N ALA A 296 -9.63 -1.40 -2.99
CA ALA A 296 -10.20 -2.72 -2.76
C ALA A 296 -9.67 -3.75 -3.75
N LEU A 297 -9.58 -3.39 -5.02
CA LEU A 297 -9.15 -4.29 -6.09
C LEU A 297 -7.75 -4.86 -5.89
N GLN A 298 -6.83 -4.12 -5.26
CA GLN A 298 -5.49 -4.63 -4.94
C GLN A 298 -5.56 -5.83 -3.99
N ASP A 299 -6.39 -5.72 -2.94
CA ASP A 299 -6.58 -6.80 -1.99
C ASP A 299 -7.28 -7.99 -2.66
N LEU A 300 -8.28 -7.74 -3.52
CA LEU A 300 -9.10 -8.76 -4.16
C LEU A 300 -8.36 -9.51 -5.27
N THR A 301 -7.54 -8.86 -6.08
CA THR A 301 -6.73 -9.54 -7.13
C THR A 301 -5.68 -10.45 -6.51
N VAL A 302 -5.00 -9.99 -5.43
CA VAL A 302 -4.07 -10.84 -4.68
C VAL A 302 -4.82 -12.00 -4.01
N ALA A 303 -5.96 -11.74 -3.37
CA ALA A 303 -6.77 -12.79 -2.75
C ALA A 303 -7.26 -13.83 -3.76
N ARG A 304 -7.68 -13.41 -4.97
CA ARG A 304 -8.05 -14.33 -6.06
C ARG A 304 -6.89 -15.23 -6.49
N PHE A 305 -5.70 -14.65 -6.61
CA PHE A 305 -4.49 -15.39 -6.92
C PHE A 305 -4.23 -16.47 -5.86
N LEU A 306 -4.22 -16.09 -4.57
CA LEU A 306 -4.02 -17.02 -3.46
C LEU A 306 -5.11 -18.10 -3.38
N TYR A 307 -6.37 -17.75 -3.60
CA TYR A 307 -7.48 -18.68 -3.62
C TYR A 307 -7.30 -19.77 -4.70
N ARG A 308 -6.92 -19.37 -5.93
CA ARG A 308 -6.67 -20.31 -7.03
C ARG A 308 -5.50 -21.23 -6.71
N GLN A 309 -4.39 -20.67 -6.25
CA GLN A 309 -3.21 -21.45 -5.86
C GLN A 309 -3.52 -22.43 -4.73
N ALA A 310 -4.32 -22.02 -3.74
CA ALA A 310 -4.73 -22.89 -2.64
C ALA A 310 -5.61 -24.06 -3.11
N LEU A 311 -6.51 -23.82 -4.06
CA LEU A 311 -7.32 -24.91 -4.67
C LEU A 311 -6.45 -25.91 -5.44
N GLU A 312 -5.47 -25.42 -6.20
CA GLU A 312 -4.55 -26.25 -6.99
C GLU A 312 -3.64 -27.10 -6.09
N ASN A 313 -3.16 -26.52 -4.99
CA ASN A 313 -2.21 -27.17 -4.09
C ASN A 313 -2.88 -27.92 -2.92
N GLY A 314 -4.20 -27.82 -2.77
CA GLY A 314 -4.92 -28.41 -1.65
C GLY A 314 -4.56 -27.76 -0.30
N THR A 315 -4.18 -26.48 -0.30
CA THR A 315 -3.79 -25.73 0.91
C THR A 315 -5.01 -25.12 1.60
N GLY A 316 -4.97 -25.02 2.93
CA GLY A 316 -6.03 -24.44 3.76
C GLY A 316 -7.04 -25.45 4.26
N ILE A 317 -8.06 -24.95 4.96
CA ILE A 317 -9.11 -25.76 5.58
C ILE A 317 -10.42 -25.58 4.81
N SER A 318 -10.91 -26.62 4.19
CA SER A 318 -12.17 -26.62 3.46
C SER A 318 -13.29 -27.17 4.33
N ILE A 319 -14.31 -26.34 4.61
CA ILE A 319 -15.47 -26.73 5.42
C ILE A 319 -16.76 -26.78 4.59
N PRO A 320 -17.72 -27.69 4.89
CA PRO A 320 -19.04 -27.65 4.30
C PRO A 320 -19.74 -26.31 4.60
N TRP A 321 -20.42 -25.74 3.60
CA TRP A 321 -21.16 -24.51 3.76
C TRP A 321 -22.62 -24.68 3.33
N PRO A 322 -23.60 -24.12 4.07
CA PRO A 322 -24.99 -24.17 3.67
C PRO A 322 -25.19 -23.54 2.28
N TRP A 323 -26.05 -24.15 1.48
CA TRP A 323 -26.38 -23.69 0.13
C TRP A 323 -27.85 -23.32 0.02
#